data_5876eb3549c5f709055f4109b8e16695
#
_entry.id   5876eb3549c5f709055f4109b8e16695
#
_cell.length_a   1.000
_cell.length_b   1.000
_cell.length_c   1.000
_cell.angle_alpha   90.00
_cell.angle_beta   90.00
_cell.angle_gamma   90.00
#
_symmetry.space_group_name_H-M   'P 1'
#
loop_
_entity.id
_entity.type
_entity.pdbx_description
1 polymer ?
#
loop_
_entity_poly.entity_id
_entity_poly.type
_entity_poly.pdbx_seq_one_letter_code
_entity_poly.pdbx_strand_id
1 'polypeptide(L)'
;MALASAEGGRLSGRVALISGAGSGIGRATALRFAKEGASLIVSDVDASGVEETQQAIQEGGGNAHALIGDVRQRADAQRMVDAALQSYGHLDILINNAGITRDGLTVRIKEDEVRLMSDEQWDEVLSVNLKGTWLLSQLAAVPMIRQKYGRIVNTASVGALGNIGQANYSASKAGVIGLTKTLALEWARFNIAVNCVAPGAVKTRMTAAIPEKLMEGLLERIPLRRMAEPDEIAGVHLFLSSDEAGYITGQVIWVDGGLTVGA
;
A
#
# COMPACT_ATOMS: atom_id res chain seq x y z
N MET A 1 -0.91 12.81 -33.81
CA MET A 1 -0.31 11.62 -33.19
C MET A 1 -1.46 10.70 -32.78
N ALA A 2 -1.70 9.62 -33.49
CA ALA A 2 -2.78 8.68 -33.18
C ALA A 2 -2.40 7.98 -31.86
N LEU A 3 -3.30 8.02 -30.88
CA LEU A 3 -3.22 7.16 -29.72
C LEU A 3 -3.41 5.73 -30.23
N ALA A 4 -2.33 4.97 -30.32
CA ALA A 4 -2.41 3.54 -30.57
C ALA A 4 -3.21 2.95 -29.39
N SER A 5 -4.38 2.38 -29.68
CA SER A 5 -5.06 1.48 -28.77
C SER A 5 -4.09 0.32 -28.55
N ALA A 6 -3.45 0.27 -27.37
CA ALA A 6 -2.60 -0.84 -27.01
C ALA A 6 -3.48 -2.10 -27.00
N GLU A 7 -3.15 -3.07 -27.86
CA GLU A 7 -3.63 -4.45 -27.75
C GLU A 7 -3.01 -5.10 -26.50
N GLY A 8 -3.27 -4.52 -25.33
CA GLY A 8 -2.75 -4.95 -24.04
C GLY A 8 -3.20 -3.97 -22.96
N GLY A 9 -3.40 -4.45 -21.72
CA GLY A 9 -3.77 -3.60 -20.58
C GLY A 9 -2.72 -2.53 -20.28
N ARG A 10 -3.07 -1.58 -19.41
CA ARG A 10 -2.25 -0.41 -19.03
C ARG A 10 -0.88 -0.77 -18.41
N LEU A 11 -0.74 -2.01 -17.91
CA LEU A 11 0.49 -2.55 -17.31
C LEU A 11 1.06 -3.73 -18.12
N SER A 12 0.71 -3.85 -19.40
CA SER A 12 1.21 -4.93 -20.24
C SER A 12 2.75 -4.94 -20.26
N GLY A 13 3.35 -6.10 -19.97
CA GLY A 13 4.79 -6.29 -19.91
C GLY A 13 5.47 -5.68 -18.68
N ARG A 14 4.72 -5.12 -17.70
CA ARG A 14 5.26 -4.62 -16.44
C ARG A 14 5.31 -5.71 -15.38
N VAL A 15 6.29 -5.61 -14.50
CA VAL A 15 6.44 -6.48 -13.32
C VAL A 15 6.18 -5.67 -12.06
N ALA A 16 5.23 -6.13 -11.24
CA ALA A 16 4.88 -5.46 -10.00
C ALA A 16 5.07 -6.36 -8.77
N LEU A 17 5.63 -5.78 -7.72
CA LEU A 17 5.70 -6.35 -6.38
C LEU A 17 4.67 -5.65 -5.48
N ILE A 18 3.78 -6.42 -4.84
CA ILE A 18 2.72 -5.91 -3.96
C ILE A 18 2.85 -6.56 -2.59
N SER A 19 3.08 -5.76 -1.54
CA SER A 19 3.10 -6.24 -0.16
C SER A 19 1.72 -6.09 0.49
N GLY A 20 1.40 -6.99 1.43
CA GLY A 20 0.08 -7.05 2.06
C GLY A 20 -1.02 -7.44 1.05
N ALA A 21 -0.67 -8.37 0.14
CA ALA A 21 -1.53 -8.78 -0.97
C ALA A 21 -2.49 -9.93 -0.64
N GLY A 22 -2.45 -10.46 0.59
CA GLY A 22 -3.30 -11.57 1.01
C GLY A 22 -4.77 -11.20 1.20
N SER A 23 -5.10 -9.90 1.33
CA SER A 23 -6.49 -9.45 1.53
C SER A 23 -6.69 -7.96 1.20
N GLY A 24 -7.94 -7.51 1.26
CA GLY A 24 -8.32 -6.10 1.22
C GLY A 24 -7.77 -5.34 0.00
N ILE A 25 -7.18 -4.18 0.24
CA ILE A 25 -6.67 -3.28 -0.79
C ILE A 25 -5.55 -3.94 -1.62
N GLY A 26 -4.60 -4.64 -0.95
CA GLY A 26 -3.49 -5.28 -1.63
C GLY A 26 -3.94 -6.37 -2.59
N ARG A 27 -4.87 -7.23 -2.16
CA ARG A 27 -5.49 -8.27 -3.01
C ARG A 27 -6.24 -7.65 -4.19
N ALA A 28 -7.07 -6.63 -3.96
CA ALA A 28 -7.80 -5.93 -5.02
C ALA A 28 -6.84 -5.28 -6.03
N THR A 29 -5.74 -4.68 -5.55
CA THR A 29 -4.69 -4.11 -6.40
C THR A 29 -4.03 -5.19 -7.26
N ALA A 30 -3.69 -6.35 -6.67
CA ALA A 30 -3.08 -7.46 -7.40
C ALA A 30 -4.00 -7.99 -8.50
N LEU A 31 -5.27 -8.24 -8.20
CA LEU A 31 -6.26 -8.69 -9.17
C LEU A 31 -6.46 -7.67 -10.31
N ARG A 32 -6.49 -6.38 -9.98
CA ARG A 32 -6.64 -5.32 -10.98
C ARG A 32 -5.42 -5.20 -11.87
N PHE A 33 -4.21 -5.26 -11.30
CA PHE A 33 -2.96 -5.20 -12.06
C PHE A 33 -2.80 -6.40 -13.01
N ALA A 34 -3.20 -7.60 -12.57
CA ALA A 34 -3.21 -8.78 -13.41
C ALA A 34 -4.14 -8.63 -14.64
N LYS A 35 -5.34 -8.07 -14.45
CA LYS A 35 -6.29 -7.77 -15.54
C LYS A 35 -5.72 -6.76 -16.54
N GLU A 36 -4.82 -5.90 -16.08
CA GLU A 36 -4.13 -4.89 -16.90
C GLU A 36 -2.80 -5.39 -17.47
N GLY A 37 -2.54 -6.71 -17.39
CA GLY A 37 -1.43 -7.38 -18.07
C GLY A 37 -0.09 -7.36 -17.32
N ALA A 38 -0.07 -7.00 -16.03
CA ALA A 38 1.14 -7.08 -15.20
C ALA A 38 1.45 -8.53 -14.80
N SER A 39 2.76 -8.85 -14.72
CA SER A 39 3.26 -10.02 -13.99
C SER A 39 3.54 -9.64 -12.54
N LEU A 40 3.19 -10.51 -11.59
CA LEU A 40 3.10 -10.10 -10.19
C LEU A 40 3.94 -10.98 -9.26
N ILE A 41 4.61 -10.32 -8.31
CA ILE A 41 4.99 -10.92 -7.03
C ILE A 41 4.01 -10.39 -5.99
N VAL A 42 3.23 -11.28 -5.38
CA VAL A 42 2.30 -10.98 -4.31
C VAL A 42 2.84 -11.50 -2.99
N SER A 43 2.94 -10.67 -1.96
CA SER A 43 3.52 -11.07 -0.68
C SER A 43 2.64 -10.67 0.50
N ASP A 44 2.58 -11.58 1.48
CA ASP A 44 1.92 -11.37 2.76
C ASP A 44 2.56 -12.27 3.83
N VAL A 45 2.29 -12.00 5.10
CA VAL A 45 2.58 -12.91 6.21
C VAL A 45 1.48 -13.99 6.34
N ASP A 46 0.27 -13.72 5.82
CA ASP A 46 -0.85 -14.66 5.74
C ASP A 46 -0.68 -15.58 4.53
N ALA A 47 -0.17 -16.78 4.78
CA ALA A 47 0.12 -17.77 3.74
C ALA A 47 -1.13 -18.10 2.90
N SER A 48 -2.25 -18.43 3.55
CA SER A 48 -3.48 -18.79 2.83
C SER A 48 -4.02 -17.63 2.00
N GLY A 49 -4.00 -16.41 2.56
CA GLY A 49 -4.50 -15.23 1.87
C GLY A 49 -3.70 -14.89 0.60
N VAL A 50 -2.36 -15.03 0.65
CA VAL A 50 -1.52 -14.73 -0.51
C VAL A 50 -1.59 -15.83 -1.59
N GLU A 51 -1.72 -17.10 -1.18
CA GLU A 51 -1.93 -18.23 -2.08
C GLU A 51 -3.29 -18.15 -2.80
N GLU A 52 -4.37 -17.82 -2.09
CA GLU A 52 -5.68 -17.54 -2.70
C GLU A 52 -5.61 -16.40 -3.71
N THR A 53 -4.84 -15.36 -3.41
CA THR A 53 -4.66 -14.24 -4.34
C THR A 53 -3.94 -14.67 -5.61
N GLN A 54 -2.86 -15.45 -5.49
CA GLN A 54 -2.16 -16.03 -6.64
C GLN A 54 -3.09 -16.90 -7.48
N GLN A 55 -3.83 -17.81 -6.84
CA GLN A 55 -4.76 -18.71 -7.52
C GLN A 55 -5.81 -17.92 -8.31
N ALA A 56 -6.45 -16.92 -7.70
CA ALA A 56 -7.45 -16.10 -8.37
C ALA A 56 -6.88 -15.33 -9.58
N ILE A 57 -5.61 -14.90 -9.54
CA ILE A 57 -4.93 -14.27 -10.66
C ILE A 57 -4.71 -15.29 -11.78
N GLN A 58 -4.23 -16.49 -11.45
CA GLN A 58 -3.95 -17.55 -12.43
C GLN A 58 -5.23 -18.08 -13.10
N GLU A 59 -6.31 -18.24 -12.33
CA GLU A 59 -7.64 -18.60 -12.86
C GLU A 59 -8.18 -17.52 -13.83
N GLY A 60 -7.82 -16.25 -13.61
CA GLY A 60 -8.11 -15.13 -14.52
C GLY A 60 -7.18 -15.04 -15.73
N GLY A 61 -6.23 -15.98 -15.89
CA GLY A 61 -5.25 -15.99 -17.00
C GLY A 61 -4.04 -15.08 -16.77
N GLY A 62 -3.86 -14.50 -15.59
CA GLY A 62 -2.72 -13.67 -15.23
C GLY A 62 -1.53 -14.45 -14.68
N ASN A 63 -0.38 -13.78 -14.54
CA ASN A 63 0.84 -14.34 -13.98
C ASN A 63 1.11 -13.80 -12.58
N ALA A 64 1.22 -14.67 -11.59
CA ALA A 64 1.61 -14.29 -10.23
C ALA A 64 2.41 -15.39 -9.52
N HIS A 65 3.35 -14.96 -8.67
CA HIS A 65 4.03 -15.80 -7.69
C HIS A 65 3.75 -15.29 -6.29
N ALA A 66 3.24 -16.15 -5.41
CA ALA A 66 3.03 -15.86 -4.01
C ALA A 66 4.32 -16.06 -3.21
N LEU A 67 4.58 -15.14 -2.27
CA LEU A 67 5.69 -15.21 -1.33
C LEU A 67 5.19 -14.92 0.08
N ILE A 68 5.43 -15.86 0.99
CA ILE A 68 5.23 -15.63 2.41
C ILE A 68 6.44 -14.85 2.93
N GLY A 69 6.20 -13.67 3.51
CA GLY A 69 7.30 -12.85 4.02
C GLY A 69 6.82 -11.65 4.84
N ASP A 70 7.68 -11.27 5.77
CA ASP A 70 7.49 -10.16 6.67
C ASP A 70 8.31 -8.94 6.22
N VAL A 71 7.63 -7.85 5.87
CA VAL A 71 8.27 -6.60 5.41
C VAL A 71 9.22 -5.99 6.45
N ARG A 72 9.12 -6.38 7.75
CA ARG A 72 10.04 -5.96 8.82
C ARG A 72 11.42 -6.58 8.67
N GLN A 73 11.50 -7.73 8.00
CA GLN A 73 12.71 -8.53 7.87
C GLN A 73 13.41 -8.23 6.55
N ARG A 74 14.66 -7.74 6.65
CA ARG A 74 15.45 -7.41 5.45
C ARG A 74 15.63 -8.61 4.51
N ALA A 75 15.83 -9.81 5.06
CA ALA A 75 16.00 -11.02 4.27
C ALA A 75 14.72 -11.34 3.46
N ASP A 76 13.54 -11.17 4.04
CA ASP A 76 12.28 -11.41 3.36
C ASP A 76 12.02 -10.36 2.28
N ALA A 77 12.25 -9.07 2.60
CA ALA A 77 12.15 -7.99 1.63
C ALA A 77 13.12 -8.18 0.45
N GLN A 78 14.33 -8.67 0.71
CA GLN A 78 15.29 -9.01 -0.36
C GLN A 78 14.78 -10.17 -1.21
N ARG A 79 14.27 -11.25 -0.60
CA ARG A 79 13.68 -12.39 -1.33
C ARG A 79 12.51 -11.96 -2.23
N MET A 80 11.68 -11.01 -1.80
CA MET A 80 10.58 -10.47 -2.61
C MET A 80 11.09 -9.77 -3.88
N VAL A 81 12.13 -8.95 -3.75
CA VAL A 81 12.75 -8.26 -4.90
C VAL A 81 13.47 -9.26 -5.80
N ASP A 82 14.24 -10.19 -5.21
CA ASP A 82 14.96 -11.21 -5.97
C ASP A 82 14.01 -12.11 -6.76
N ALA A 83 12.85 -12.44 -6.22
CA ALA A 83 11.84 -13.23 -6.92
C ALA A 83 11.34 -12.52 -8.18
N ALA A 84 11.14 -11.21 -8.16
CA ALA A 84 10.76 -10.46 -9.37
C ALA A 84 11.85 -10.55 -10.44
N LEU A 85 13.12 -10.37 -10.03
CA LEU A 85 14.24 -10.43 -10.94
C LEU A 85 14.50 -11.84 -11.49
N GLN A 86 14.33 -12.89 -10.68
CA GLN A 86 14.52 -14.28 -11.09
C GLN A 86 13.40 -14.78 -12.00
N SER A 87 12.14 -14.42 -11.68
CA SER A 87 10.97 -14.90 -12.44
C SER A 87 10.73 -14.13 -13.73
N TYR A 88 11.05 -12.82 -13.74
CA TYR A 88 10.63 -11.93 -14.82
C TYR A 88 11.76 -11.05 -15.38
N GLY A 89 12.96 -11.07 -14.78
CA GLY A 89 14.14 -10.35 -15.25
C GLY A 89 14.23 -8.88 -14.85
N HIS A 90 13.16 -8.27 -14.35
CA HIS A 90 13.10 -6.85 -13.97
C HIS A 90 12.03 -6.60 -12.90
N LEU A 91 11.98 -5.36 -12.36
CA LEU A 91 10.96 -4.89 -11.41
C LEU A 91 10.61 -3.44 -11.75
N ASP A 92 9.39 -3.20 -12.22
CA ASP A 92 8.92 -1.89 -12.65
C ASP A 92 8.11 -1.16 -11.58
N ILE A 93 7.31 -1.89 -10.80
CA ILE A 93 6.32 -1.32 -9.89
C ILE A 93 6.46 -1.93 -8.51
N LEU A 94 6.41 -1.08 -7.48
CA LEU A 94 6.30 -1.49 -6.09
C LEU A 94 5.07 -0.86 -5.46
N ILE A 95 4.20 -1.68 -4.87
CA ILE A 95 3.09 -1.24 -4.03
C ILE A 95 3.38 -1.62 -2.58
N ASN A 96 3.73 -0.64 -1.78
CA ASN A 96 3.87 -0.78 -0.33
C ASN A 96 2.49 -0.63 0.33
N ASN A 97 1.79 -1.75 0.51
CA ASN A 97 0.46 -1.75 1.09
C ASN A 97 0.38 -2.49 2.45
N ALA A 98 1.35 -3.32 2.78
CA ALA A 98 1.39 -4.00 4.09
C ALA A 98 1.28 -2.99 5.24
N GLY A 99 0.39 -3.28 6.19
CA GLY A 99 0.18 -2.40 7.34
C GLY A 99 -0.73 -3.04 8.38
N ILE A 100 -0.54 -2.63 9.62
CA ILE A 100 -1.30 -3.08 10.79
C ILE A 100 -1.72 -1.89 11.65
N THR A 101 -2.68 -2.13 12.55
CA THR A 101 -3.04 -1.25 13.67
C THR A 101 -2.83 -1.97 14.99
N ARG A 102 -2.51 -1.22 16.05
CA ARG A 102 -2.51 -1.66 17.45
C ARG A 102 -3.07 -0.51 18.28
N ASP A 103 -4.39 -0.34 18.17
CA ASP A 103 -5.09 0.82 18.69
C ASP A 103 -5.10 0.81 20.23
N GLY A 104 -4.95 1.97 20.82
CA GLY A 104 -4.98 2.22 22.24
C GLY A 104 -4.73 3.70 22.53
N LEU A 105 -5.31 4.22 23.62
CA LEU A 105 -4.98 5.57 24.07
C LEU A 105 -3.53 5.60 24.58
N THR A 106 -2.79 6.64 24.25
CA THR A 106 -1.42 6.83 24.75
C THR A 106 -1.37 6.79 26.28
N VAL A 107 -2.37 7.42 26.91
CA VAL A 107 -2.61 7.33 28.36
C VAL A 107 -4.11 7.19 28.58
N ARG A 108 -4.52 6.22 29.38
CA ARG A 108 -5.89 6.06 29.87
C ARG A 108 -5.85 6.00 31.39
N ILE A 109 -6.62 6.86 32.03
CA ILE A 109 -6.82 6.84 33.46
C ILE A 109 -8.31 6.59 33.74
N LYS A 110 -8.62 5.58 34.54
CA LYS A 110 -9.97 5.29 35.00
C LYS A 110 -9.90 4.98 36.50
N GLU A 111 -10.49 5.83 37.31
CA GLU A 111 -10.33 5.79 38.74
C GLU A 111 -8.83 5.85 39.11
N ASP A 112 -8.30 4.84 39.79
CA ASP A 112 -6.87 4.74 40.16
C ASP A 112 -6.06 3.87 39.17
N GLU A 113 -6.70 3.33 38.12
CA GLU A 113 -6.04 2.50 37.14
C GLU A 113 -5.44 3.35 36.02
N VAL A 114 -4.11 3.29 35.85
CA VAL A 114 -3.39 3.91 34.73
C VAL A 114 -2.99 2.84 33.72
N ARG A 115 -3.40 3.01 32.48
CA ARG A 115 -2.95 2.19 31.35
C ARG A 115 -2.23 3.06 30.33
N LEU A 116 -1.06 2.63 29.90
CA LEU A 116 -0.26 3.28 28.87
C LEU A 116 -0.26 2.41 27.61
N MET A 117 -0.14 3.03 26.44
CA MET A 117 0.23 2.31 25.22
C MET A 117 1.60 1.68 25.46
N SER A 118 1.76 0.40 25.15
CA SER A 118 3.04 -0.26 25.38
C SER A 118 4.04 0.02 24.25
N ASP A 119 5.34 -0.12 24.56
CA ASP A 119 6.42 0.00 23.58
C ASP A 119 6.26 -1.03 22.46
N GLU A 120 5.78 -2.24 22.75
CA GLU A 120 5.53 -3.29 21.75
C GLU A 120 4.44 -2.87 20.77
N GLN A 121 3.33 -2.24 21.24
CA GLN A 121 2.28 -1.73 20.36
C GLN A 121 2.81 -0.62 19.44
N TRP A 122 3.67 0.23 19.99
CA TRP A 122 4.33 1.30 19.23
C TRP A 122 5.30 0.72 18.19
N ASP A 123 6.25 -0.07 18.61
CA ASP A 123 7.33 -0.60 17.79
C ASP A 123 6.81 -1.54 16.69
N GLU A 124 5.81 -2.36 16.98
CA GLU A 124 5.21 -3.26 16.01
C GLU A 124 4.58 -2.48 14.84
N VAL A 125 3.82 -1.42 15.13
CA VAL A 125 3.18 -0.60 14.10
C VAL A 125 4.22 0.17 13.27
N LEU A 126 5.20 0.80 13.91
CA LEU A 126 6.24 1.54 13.19
C LEU A 126 7.12 0.62 12.34
N SER A 127 7.44 -0.56 12.86
CA SER A 127 8.30 -1.51 12.14
C SER A 127 7.61 -2.08 10.89
N VAL A 128 6.32 -2.35 10.94
CA VAL A 128 5.56 -2.80 9.75
C VAL A 128 5.31 -1.63 8.80
N ASN A 129 4.59 -0.61 9.28
CA ASN A 129 4.02 0.42 8.42
C ASN A 129 5.05 1.37 7.83
N LEU A 130 6.07 1.76 8.60
CA LEU A 130 7.06 2.76 8.18
C LEU A 130 8.38 2.12 7.79
N LYS A 131 9.02 1.35 8.70
CA LYS A 131 10.31 0.72 8.40
C LYS A 131 10.18 -0.30 7.26
N GLY A 132 9.11 -1.11 7.23
CA GLY A 132 8.85 -2.07 6.15
C GLY A 132 8.70 -1.38 4.79
N THR A 133 7.94 -0.28 4.72
CA THR A 133 7.81 0.56 3.52
C THR A 133 9.17 1.11 3.05
N TRP A 134 9.97 1.66 3.97
CA TRP A 134 11.31 2.15 3.65
C TRP A 134 12.22 1.03 3.15
N LEU A 135 12.25 -0.09 3.85
CA LEU A 135 13.13 -1.22 3.56
C LEU A 135 12.86 -1.80 2.17
N LEU A 136 11.60 -2.05 1.86
CA LEU A 136 11.21 -2.62 0.58
C LEU A 136 11.43 -1.61 -0.57
N SER A 137 11.15 -0.32 -0.33
CA SER A 137 11.45 0.75 -1.30
C SER A 137 12.94 0.86 -1.59
N GLN A 138 13.81 0.79 -0.56
CA GLN A 138 15.26 0.83 -0.70
C GLN A 138 15.78 -0.32 -1.59
N LEU A 139 15.29 -1.54 -1.34
CA LEU A 139 15.72 -2.72 -2.08
C LEU A 139 15.20 -2.73 -3.53
N ALA A 140 13.94 -2.34 -3.74
CA ALA A 140 13.34 -2.23 -5.07
C ALA A 140 13.99 -1.13 -5.91
N ALA A 141 14.42 -0.03 -5.30
CA ALA A 141 15.08 1.06 -6.02
C ALA A 141 16.40 0.62 -6.70
N VAL A 142 17.10 -0.40 -6.19
CA VAL A 142 18.36 -0.86 -6.78
C VAL A 142 18.21 -1.32 -8.23
N PRO A 143 17.35 -2.28 -8.58
CA PRO A 143 17.10 -2.63 -9.97
C PRO A 143 16.43 -1.48 -10.75
N MET A 144 15.51 -0.72 -10.16
CA MET A 144 14.83 0.40 -10.82
C MET A 144 15.80 1.51 -11.24
N ILE A 145 16.82 1.83 -10.43
CA ILE A 145 17.88 2.79 -10.76
C ILE A 145 18.73 2.29 -11.95
N ARG A 146 19.07 1.00 -11.96
CA ARG A 146 19.88 0.40 -13.04
C ARG A 146 19.14 0.40 -14.37
N GLN A 147 17.84 0.12 -14.36
CA GLN A 147 16.99 0.11 -15.57
C GLN A 147 16.46 1.50 -15.96
N LYS A 148 16.66 2.53 -15.10
CA LYS A 148 16.17 3.91 -15.27
C LYS A 148 14.65 4.00 -15.45
N TYR A 149 13.94 3.21 -14.70
CA TYR A 149 12.47 3.20 -14.65
C TYR A 149 11.99 2.62 -13.33
N GLY A 150 10.96 3.23 -12.75
CA GLY A 150 10.27 2.69 -11.58
C GLY A 150 9.01 3.49 -11.23
N ARG A 151 8.05 2.79 -10.66
CA ARG A 151 6.83 3.37 -10.06
C ARG A 151 6.66 2.79 -8.67
N ILE A 152 6.73 3.63 -7.66
CA ILE A 152 6.53 3.22 -6.27
C ILE A 152 5.30 3.93 -5.74
N VAL A 153 4.35 3.16 -5.22
CA VAL A 153 3.15 3.70 -4.58
C VAL A 153 3.08 3.20 -3.14
N ASN A 154 3.16 4.13 -2.22
CA ASN A 154 3.06 3.86 -0.79
C ASN A 154 1.62 4.05 -0.31
N THR A 155 1.15 3.22 0.62
CA THR A 155 -0.18 3.33 1.20
C THR A 155 -0.11 3.99 2.58
N ALA A 156 -0.50 5.27 2.65
CA ALA A 156 -0.71 5.99 3.92
C ALA A 156 -2.14 5.73 4.45
N SER A 157 -2.79 6.75 4.98
CA SER A 157 -4.18 6.74 5.47
C SER A 157 -4.59 8.16 5.83
N VAL A 158 -5.89 8.46 5.87
CA VAL A 158 -6.42 9.67 6.54
C VAL A 158 -6.00 9.74 8.01
N GLY A 159 -5.71 8.60 8.62
CA GLY A 159 -5.16 8.52 9.98
C GLY A 159 -3.80 9.23 10.15
N ALA A 160 -3.10 9.57 9.07
CA ALA A 160 -1.88 10.39 9.10
C ALA A 160 -2.14 11.81 9.63
N LEU A 161 -3.37 12.30 9.56
CA LEU A 161 -3.80 13.59 10.10
C LEU A 161 -4.14 13.56 11.59
N GLY A 162 -4.08 12.39 12.20
CA GLY A 162 -4.41 12.15 13.61
C GLY A 162 -5.76 11.45 13.77
N ASN A 163 -5.78 10.45 14.65
CA ASN A 163 -7.01 9.78 15.09
C ASN A 163 -6.88 9.35 16.55
N ILE A 164 -7.93 9.51 17.32
CA ILE A 164 -7.95 9.14 18.74
C ILE A 164 -7.65 7.65 18.91
N GLY A 165 -6.71 7.32 19.79
CA GLY A 165 -6.31 5.94 20.05
C GLY A 165 -5.35 5.34 19.03
N GLN A 166 -4.83 6.12 18.09
CA GLN A 166 -3.95 5.67 17.02
C GLN A 166 -2.63 6.45 16.93
N ALA A 167 -2.02 6.82 18.05
CA ALA A 167 -0.79 7.60 18.06
C ALA A 167 0.34 6.93 17.26
N ASN A 168 0.55 5.62 17.44
CA ASN A 168 1.51 4.80 16.69
C ASN A 168 1.16 4.73 15.19
N TYR A 169 -0.10 4.46 14.87
CA TYR A 169 -0.56 4.36 13.49
C TYR A 169 -0.45 5.70 12.77
N SER A 170 -0.94 6.78 13.39
CA SER A 170 -0.88 8.13 12.83
C SER A 170 0.57 8.57 12.57
N ALA A 171 1.47 8.35 13.55
CA ALA A 171 2.89 8.63 13.39
C ALA A 171 3.49 7.83 12.22
N SER A 172 3.18 6.53 12.11
CA SER A 172 3.68 5.68 11.03
C SER A 172 3.21 6.16 9.66
N LYS A 173 1.92 6.51 9.52
CA LYS A 173 1.33 6.93 8.23
C LYS A 173 1.73 8.35 7.83
N ALA A 174 1.92 9.25 8.78
CA ALA A 174 2.55 10.56 8.55
C ALA A 174 4.02 10.40 8.12
N GLY A 175 4.76 9.48 8.74
CA GLY A 175 6.12 9.12 8.35
C GLY A 175 6.21 8.60 6.91
N VAL A 176 5.25 7.77 6.46
CA VAL A 176 5.16 7.28 5.07
C VAL A 176 4.99 8.45 4.08
N ILE A 177 4.21 9.47 4.43
CA ILE A 177 4.05 10.68 3.60
C ILE A 177 5.39 11.42 3.46
N GLY A 178 6.09 11.66 4.57
CA GLY A 178 7.41 12.29 4.56
C GLY A 178 8.44 11.50 3.77
N LEU A 179 8.48 10.17 3.99
CA LEU A 179 9.34 9.23 3.27
C LEU A 179 9.08 9.30 1.75
N THR A 180 7.82 9.26 1.32
CA THR A 180 7.43 9.36 -0.09
C THR A 180 8.03 10.58 -0.77
N LYS A 181 7.92 11.75 -0.14
CA LYS A 181 8.44 13.01 -0.67
C LYS A 181 9.96 12.99 -0.82
N THR A 182 10.66 12.47 0.19
CA THR A 182 12.12 12.35 0.17
C THR A 182 12.58 11.42 -0.95
N LEU A 183 12.01 10.21 -1.03
CA LEU A 183 12.38 9.23 -2.05
C LEU A 183 12.05 9.72 -3.48
N ALA A 184 10.96 10.48 -3.65
CA ALA A 184 10.64 11.12 -4.92
C ALA A 184 11.74 12.08 -5.39
N LEU A 185 12.28 12.91 -4.48
CA LEU A 185 13.36 13.84 -4.78
C LEU A 185 14.69 13.12 -5.09
N GLU A 186 15.01 12.09 -4.32
CA GLU A 186 16.26 11.34 -4.48
C GLU A 186 16.32 10.59 -5.82
N TRP A 187 15.19 10.04 -6.29
CA TRP A 187 15.16 9.08 -7.38
C TRP A 187 14.56 9.60 -8.69
N ALA A 188 14.01 10.84 -8.72
CA ALA A 188 13.44 11.43 -9.93
C ALA A 188 14.40 11.44 -11.12
N ARG A 189 15.71 11.71 -10.89
CA ARG A 189 16.74 11.71 -11.94
C ARG A 189 16.95 10.36 -12.62
N PHE A 190 16.45 9.29 -12.02
CA PHE A 190 16.49 7.92 -12.58
C PHE A 190 15.17 7.50 -13.21
N ASN A 191 14.24 8.46 -13.45
CA ASN A 191 12.90 8.18 -13.97
C ASN A 191 12.07 7.25 -13.03
N ILE A 192 12.28 7.39 -11.72
CA ILE A 192 11.49 6.68 -10.70
C ILE A 192 10.52 7.69 -10.09
N ALA A 193 9.22 7.43 -10.25
CA ALA A 193 8.18 8.19 -9.57
C ALA A 193 7.78 7.50 -8.27
N VAL A 194 7.72 8.26 -7.18
CA VAL A 194 7.31 7.77 -5.86
C VAL A 194 6.13 8.59 -5.38
N ASN A 195 4.97 7.96 -5.22
CA ASN A 195 3.74 8.62 -4.79
C ASN A 195 3.11 7.89 -3.61
N CYS A 196 2.12 8.52 -3.01
CA CYS A 196 1.39 7.99 -1.87
C CYS A 196 -0.11 8.04 -2.12
N VAL A 197 -0.81 6.96 -1.79
CA VAL A 197 -2.27 6.94 -1.68
C VAL A 197 -2.62 6.96 -0.20
N ALA A 198 -3.55 7.81 0.20
CA ALA A 198 -4.05 7.94 1.56
C ALA A 198 -5.55 7.61 1.60
N PRO A 199 -5.92 6.33 1.81
CA PRO A 199 -7.31 5.91 1.89
C PRO A 199 -8.03 6.47 3.12
N GLY A 200 -9.33 6.72 2.97
CA GLY A 200 -10.29 6.87 4.07
C GLY A 200 -10.78 5.54 4.60
N ALA A 201 -12.08 5.45 4.91
CA ALA A 201 -12.72 4.21 5.32
C ALA A 201 -12.93 3.28 4.11
N VAL A 202 -12.31 2.10 4.14
CA VAL A 202 -12.39 1.08 3.08
C VAL A 202 -12.92 -0.22 3.67
N LYS A 203 -13.80 -0.92 2.98
CA LYS A 203 -14.36 -2.22 3.41
C LYS A 203 -13.28 -3.31 3.36
N THR A 204 -12.67 -3.59 4.49
CA THR A 204 -11.59 -4.58 4.65
C THR A 204 -11.76 -5.34 5.96
N ARG A 205 -10.98 -6.41 6.17
CA ARG A 205 -10.94 -7.10 7.48
C ARG A 205 -10.57 -6.13 8.62
N MET A 206 -9.72 -5.14 8.38
CA MET A 206 -9.31 -4.14 9.38
C MET A 206 -10.49 -3.28 9.85
N THR A 207 -11.39 -2.89 8.97
CA THR A 207 -12.55 -2.03 9.29
C THR A 207 -13.79 -2.84 9.71
N ALA A 208 -13.84 -4.14 9.43
CA ALA A 208 -14.94 -5.02 9.85
C ALA A 208 -15.05 -5.17 11.37
N ALA A 209 -14.00 -4.88 12.12
CA ALA A 209 -13.99 -4.91 13.59
C ALA A 209 -14.53 -3.62 14.24
N ILE A 210 -14.85 -2.59 13.46
CA ILE A 210 -15.37 -1.31 13.98
C ILE A 210 -16.83 -1.51 14.43
N PRO A 211 -17.18 -1.19 15.69
CA PRO A 211 -18.55 -1.27 16.16
C PRO A 211 -19.52 -0.42 15.31
N GLU A 212 -20.74 -0.95 15.07
CA GLU A 212 -21.75 -0.34 14.18
C GLU A 212 -22.00 1.15 14.49
N LYS A 213 -22.20 1.50 15.77
CA LYS A 213 -22.43 2.87 16.20
C LYS A 213 -21.27 3.83 15.86
N LEU A 214 -20.03 3.34 15.91
CA LEU A 214 -18.85 4.14 15.52
C LEU A 214 -18.77 4.25 14.01
N MET A 215 -19.18 3.20 13.29
CA MET A 215 -19.26 3.19 11.84
C MET A 215 -20.29 4.20 11.32
N GLU A 216 -21.48 4.27 11.92
CA GLU A 216 -22.52 5.27 11.59
C GLU A 216 -21.97 6.70 11.71
N GLY A 217 -21.34 7.02 12.86
CA GLY A 217 -20.74 8.33 13.06
C GLY A 217 -19.57 8.64 12.10
N LEU A 218 -18.83 7.62 11.65
CA LEU A 218 -17.82 7.78 10.62
C LEU A 218 -18.46 8.08 9.26
N LEU A 219 -19.50 7.34 8.88
CA LEU A 219 -20.20 7.53 7.60
C LEU A 219 -20.86 8.91 7.51
N GLU A 220 -21.36 9.45 8.63
CA GLU A 220 -21.90 10.83 8.67
C GLU A 220 -20.85 11.90 8.35
N ARG A 221 -19.58 11.64 8.64
CA ARG A 221 -18.48 12.57 8.37
C ARG A 221 -17.95 12.48 6.94
N ILE A 222 -18.21 11.37 6.25
CA ILE A 222 -17.80 11.18 4.86
C ILE A 222 -18.81 11.84 3.92
N PRO A 223 -18.47 12.85 3.12
CA PRO A 223 -19.39 13.48 2.17
C PRO A 223 -20.09 12.51 1.23
N LEU A 224 -19.39 11.48 0.73
CA LEU A 224 -19.98 10.43 -0.11
C LEU A 224 -20.84 9.41 0.67
N ARG A 225 -20.96 9.53 2.01
CA ARG A 225 -21.84 8.73 2.88
C ARG A 225 -21.68 7.22 2.79
N ARG A 226 -20.55 6.73 2.37
CA ARG A 226 -20.23 5.30 2.29
C ARG A 226 -18.75 5.05 2.49
N MET A 227 -18.41 3.81 2.81
CA MET A 227 -17.05 3.32 2.70
C MET A 227 -16.69 3.10 1.22
N ALA A 228 -15.41 3.19 0.91
CA ALA A 228 -14.88 2.76 -0.37
C ALA A 228 -14.82 1.23 -0.45
N GLU A 229 -14.98 0.69 -1.65
CA GLU A 229 -14.59 -0.68 -1.95
C GLU A 229 -13.07 -0.75 -2.17
N PRO A 230 -12.40 -1.87 -1.84
CA PRO A 230 -10.95 -2.02 -2.07
C PRO A 230 -10.52 -1.74 -3.51
N ASP A 231 -11.37 -2.06 -4.49
CA ASP A 231 -11.10 -1.83 -5.91
C ASP A 231 -11.06 -0.34 -6.28
N GLU A 232 -11.73 0.54 -5.54
CA GLU A 232 -11.65 1.99 -5.75
C GLU A 232 -10.26 2.53 -5.40
N ILE A 233 -9.61 1.97 -4.37
CA ILE A 233 -8.21 2.29 -4.03
C ILE A 233 -7.25 1.67 -5.06
N ALA A 234 -7.52 0.42 -5.46
CA ALA A 234 -6.73 -0.26 -6.48
C ALA A 234 -6.73 0.51 -7.83
N GLY A 235 -7.81 1.20 -8.17
CA GLY A 235 -7.88 2.07 -9.34
C GLY A 235 -6.88 3.22 -9.30
N VAL A 236 -6.66 3.81 -8.13
CA VAL A 236 -5.67 4.88 -7.94
C VAL A 236 -4.24 4.33 -7.94
N HIS A 237 -4.03 3.15 -7.32
CA HIS A 237 -2.74 2.45 -7.43
C HIS A 237 -2.39 2.16 -8.88
N LEU A 238 -3.34 1.67 -9.69
CA LEU A 238 -3.17 1.42 -11.12
C LEU A 238 -2.78 2.69 -11.87
N PHE A 239 -3.53 3.77 -11.69
CA PHE A 239 -3.25 5.06 -12.33
C PHE A 239 -1.83 5.54 -12.03
N LEU A 240 -1.44 5.58 -10.76
CA LEU A 240 -0.11 6.04 -10.33
C LEU A 240 1.02 5.11 -10.79
N SER A 241 0.73 3.86 -11.10
CA SER A 241 1.68 2.87 -11.62
C SER A 241 1.79 2.86 -13.13
N SER A 242 0.87 3.49 -13.86
CA SER A 242 0.83 3.55 -15.32
C SER A 242 1.65 4.72 -15.88
N ASP A 243 1.87 4.71 -17.18
CA ASP A 243 2.57 5.78 -17.89
C ASP A 243 1.76 7.09 -17.93
N GLU A 244 0.44 7.04 -17.69
CA GLU A 244 -0.43 8.22 -17.58
C GLU A 244 -0.01 9.14 -16.41
N ALA A 245 0.56 8.57 -15.33
CA ALA A 245 1.07 9.31 -14.18
C ALA A 245 2.56 9.68 -14.32
N GLY A 246 3.13 9.64 -15.52
CA GLY A 246 4.57 9.79 -15.75
C GLY A 246 5.17 11.11 -15.25
N TYR A 247 4.37 12.16 -15.06
CA TYR A 247 4.81 13.47 -14.54
C TYR A 247 4.33 13.75 -13.10
N ILE A 248 3.85 12.70 -12.39
CA ILE A 248 3.38 12.78 -11.02
C ILE A 248 4.40 12.08 -10.10
N THR A 249 5.05 12.85 -9.22
CA THR A 249 5.96 12.30 -8.19
C THR A 249 5.91 13.15 -6.91
N GLY A 250 6.14 12.52 -5.76
CA GLY A 250 6.10 13.16 -4.45
C GLY A 250 4.70 13.53 -3.96
N GLN A 251 3.63 13.08 -4.64
CA GLN A 251 2.26 13.48 -4.34
C GLN A 251 1.59 12.52 -3.36
N VAL A 252 0.64 13.06 -2.61
CA VAL A 252 -0.28 12.32 -1.75
C VAL A 252 -1.68 12.47 -2.30
N ILE A 253 -2.26 11.37 -2.74
CA ILE A 253 -3.63 11.33 -3.25
C ILE A 253 -4.57 10.80 -2.14
N TRP A 254 -5.41 11.69 -1.63
CA TRP A 254 -6.43 11.34 -0.65
C TRP A 254 -7.60 10.67 -1.38
N VAL A 255 -7.93 9.43 -0.97
CA VAL A 255 -9.03 8.63 -1.55
C VAL A 255 -9.98 8.29 -0.41
N ASP A 256 -10.76 9.27 0.00
CA ASP A 256 -11.45 9.28 1.30
C ASP A 256 -12.92 9.71 1.25
N GLY A 257 -13.48 9.86 0.05
CA GLY A 257 -14.87 10.29 -0.15
C GLY A 257 -15.15 11.73 0.31
N GLY A 258 -14.10 12.57 0.40
CA GLY A 258 -14.18 13.95 0.83
C GLY A 258 -14.00 14.16 2.34
N LEU A 259 -13.65 13.12 3.10
CA LEU A 259 -13.49 13.18 4.57
C LEU A 259 -12.49 14.25 5.02
N THR A 260 -11.42 14.48 4.25
CA THR A 260 -10.34 15.42 4.59
C THR A 260 -10.41 16.75 3.84
N VAL A 261 -11.50 17.03 3.10
CA VAL A 261 -11.64 18.32 2.40
C VAL A 261 -11.66 19.46 3.41
N GLY A 262 -10.68 20.36 3.31
CA GLY A 262 -10.53 21.50 4.21
C GLY A 262 -9.77 21.20 5.52
N ALA A 263 -9.14 20.02 5.64
CA ALA A 263 -8.28 19.68 6.77
C ALA A 263 -6.82 20.11 6.53
#